data_bb5ad0bd746d1c291a5162a88041f51f
#
_entry.id   bb5ad0bd746d1c291a5162a88041f51f
#
_cell.length_a   1.000
_cell.length_b   1.000
_cell.length_c   1.000
_cell.angle_alpha   90.00
_cell.angle_beta   90.00
_cell.angle_gamma   90.00
#
_symmetry.space_group_name_H-M   'P 1'
#
loop_
_entity.id
_entity.type
_entity.pdbx_description
1 polymer ?
#
loop_
_entity_poly.entity_id
_entity_poly.type
_entity_poly.pdbx_seq_one_letter_code
_entity_poly.pdbx_strand_id
1 'polypeptide(L)'
;CNNGVDCMIRMVGAGLILLGAVTIGVRKASHFHRQVNYLRQLIRVLEQIRCELNYTMYSVPKILDLVADRTDGPVGRYFRCLSKNITAGLPRGEAARRSFDDCPDLVLPADASFALLEFCTGLGSYDLDGEDRMSKLSCKHIVSFQKN
;
A
#
# COMPACT_ATOMS: atom_id res chain seq x y z
N CYS A 1 -51.29 32.70 1.10
CA CYS A 1 -50.99 31.54 1.99
C CYS A 1 -49.94 30.57 1.47
N ASN A 2 -49.10 30.97 0.52
CA ASN A 2 -48.07 30.05 -0.03
C ASN A 2 -46.67 30.13 0.62
N ASN A 3 -46.43 31.15 1.48
CA ASN A 3 -45.07 31.38 1.98
C ASN A 3 -44.57 30.36 3.00
N GLY A 4 -45.48 29.66 3.71
CA GLY A 4 -45.10 28.66 4.67
C GLY A 4 -44.64 27.34 4.03
N VAL A 5 -45.27 26.91 2.97
CA VAL A 5 -44.96 25.66 2.28
C VAL A 5 -43.66 25.82 1.49
N ASP A 6 -43.44 26.96 0.87
CA ASP A 6 -42.21 27.25 0.13
C ASP A 6 -41.00 27.36 1.06
N CYS A 7 -41.15 27.87 2.27
CA CYS A 7 -40.11 27.92 3.28
C CYS A 7 -39.76 26.52 3.78
N MET A 8 -40.75 25.67 4.02
CA MET A 8 -40.53 24.28 4.43
C MET A 8 -39.81 23.44 3.35
N ILE A 9 -40.23 23.59 2.08
CA ILE A 9 -39.60 22.87 0.96
C ILE A 9 -38.13 23.30 0.79
N ARG A 10 -37.83 24.60 0.94
CA ARG A 10 -36.47 25.11 0.88
C ARG A 10 -35.61 24.62 2.04
N MET A 11 -36.13 24.53 3.24
CA MET A 11 -35.41 23.99 4.41
C MET A 11 -35.15 22.49 4.29
N VAL A 12 -36.13 21.73 3.82
CA VAL A 12 -35.96 20.28 3.56
C VAL A 12 -34.95 20.03 2.43
N GLY A 13 -34.99 20.80 1.35
CA GLY A 13 -34.03 20.73 0.27
C GLY A 13 -32.60 21.05 0.71
N ALA A 14 -32.42 22.10 1.50
CA ALA A 14 -31.10 22.44 2.05
C ALA A 14 -30.55 21.34 2.99
N GLY A 15 -31.40 20.76 3.81
CA GLY A 15 -31.03 19.63 4.67
C GLY A 15 -30.59 18.38 3.89
N LEU A 16 -31.27 18.05 2.81
CA LEU A 16 -30.92 16.91 1.95
C LEU A 16 -29.57 17.14 1.22
N ILE A 17 -29.30 18.36 0.78
CA ILE A 17 -28.02 18.70 0.13
C ILE A 17 -26.88 18.60 1.13
N LEU A 18 -27.06 19.08 2.36
CA LEU A 18 -26.04 18.97 3.42
C LEU A 18 -25.74 17.52 3.78
N LEU A 19 -26.78 16.69 3.95
CA LEU A 19 -26.60 15.26 4.21
C LEU A 19 -25.87 14.55 3.04
N GLY A 20 -26.19 14.88 1.80
CA GLY A 20 -25.51 14.36 0.63
C GLY A 20 -24.03 14.75 0.59
N ALA A 21 -23.70 16.02 0.89
CA ALA A 21 -22.33 16.49 0.91
C ALA A 21 -21.48 15.82 2.02
N VAL A 22 -22.05 15.63 3.20
CA VAL A 22 -21.38 14.96 4.32
C VAL A 22 -21.08 13.49 4.01
N THR A 23 -22.02 12.76 3.40
CA THR A 23 -21.82 11.35 3.06
C THR A 23 -20.72 11.15 2.01
N ILE A 24 -20.63 12.03 1.02
CA ILE A 24 -19.56 12.00 0.01
C ILE A 24 -18.22 12.37 0.65
N GLY A 25 -18.18 13.37 1.52
CA GLY A 25 -16.98 13.81 2.24
C GLY A 25 -16.39 12.71 3.12
N VAL A 26 -17.22 12.01 3.88
CA VAL A 26 -16.78 10.91 4.77
C VAL A 26 -16.25 9.72 3.97
N ARG A 27 -16.87 9.37 2.86
CA ARG A 27 -16.38 8.28 1.99
C ARG A 27 -15.00 8.60 1.39
N LYS A 28 -14.80 9.83 0.96
CA LYS A 28 -13.51 10.26 0.40
C LYS A 28 -12.41 10.33 1.47
N ALA A 29 -12.73 10.80 2.66
CA ALA A 29 -11.81 10.85 3.80
C ALA A 29 -11.36 9.46 4.27
N SER A 30 -12.28 8.49 4.35
CA SER A 30 -11.93 7.12 4.75
C SER A 30 -11.05 6.39 3.72
N HIS A 31 -11.15 6.72 2.45
CA HIS A 31 -10.27 6.18 1.42
C HIS A 31 -8.83 6.67 1.60
N PHE A 32 -8.64 7.95 1.93
CA PHE A 32 -7.33 8.53 2.23
C PHE A 32 -6.68 7.93 3.47
N HIS A 33 -7.44 7.73 4.53
CA HIS A 33 -6.93 7.11 5.77
C HIS A 33 -6.43 5.67 5.54
N ARG A 34 -7.09 4.90 4.70
CA ARG A 34 -6.66 3.53 4.37
C ARG A 34 -5.34 3.53 3.60
N GLN A 35 -5.17 4.41 2.63
CA GLN A 35 -3.92 4.51 1.86
C GLN A 35 -2.73 4.87 2.75
N VAL A 36 -2.89 5.83 3.66
CA VAL A 36 -1.83 6.23 4.59
C VAL A 36 -1.46 5.08 5.54
N ASN A 37 -2.43 4.32 6.02
CA ASN A 37 -2.17 3.16 6.85
C ASN A 37 -1.42 2.05 6.11
N TYR A 38 -1.79 1.76 4.86
CA TYR A 38 -1.08 0.77 4.05
C TYR A 38 0.36 1.20 3.74
N LEU A 39 0.59 2.49 3.47
CA LEU A 39 1.94 3.04 3.29
C LEU A 39 2.79 2.88 4.55
N ARG A 40 2.27 3.21 5.72
CA ARG A 40 2.99 3.03 6.99
C ARG A 40 3.30 1.57 7.28
N GLN A 41 2.35 0.69 7.01
CA GLN A 41 2.54 -0.76 7.14
C GLN A 41 3.61 -1.25 6.17
N LEU A 42 3.56 -0.79 4.92
CA LEU A 42 4.51 -1.15 3.87
C LEU A 42 5.94 -0.74 4.25
N ILE A 43 6.14 0.49 4.73
CA ILE A 43 7.46 0.98 5.18
C ILE A 43 8.04 0.06 6.27
N ARG A 44 7.26 -0.28 7.29
CA ARG A 44 7.71 -1.18 8.37
C ARG A 44 8.08 -2.56 7.84
N VAL A 45 7.30 -3.08 6.91
CA VAL A 45 7.55 -4.38 6.28
C VAL A 45 8.83 -4.37 5.47
N LEU A 46 9.06 -3.31 4.68
CA LEU A 46 10.28 -3.16 3.88
C LEU A 46 11.53 -3.03 4.76
N GLU A 47 11.45 -2.28 5.87
CA GLU A 47 12.53 -2.19 6.85
C GLU A 47 12.81 -3.55 7.51
N GLN A 48 11.77 -4.31 7.82
CA GLN A 48 11.92 -5.64 8.40
C GLN A 48 12.54 -6.62 7.41
N ILE A 49 12.09 -6.65 6.16
CA ILE A 49 12.69 -7.49 5.10
C ILE A 49 14.17 -7.15 4.94
N ARG A 50 14.52 -5.87 4.91
CA ARG A 50 15.91 -5.41 4.82
C ARG A 50 16.74 -5.89 6.01
N CYS A 51 16.22 -5.79 7.21
CA CYS A 51 16.87 -6.27 8.42
C CYS A 51 17.12 -7.78 8.33
N GLU A 52 16.10 -8.55 8.00
CA GLU A 52 16.20 -10.00 7.87
C GLU A 52 17.20 -10.43 6.78
N LEU A 53 17.23 -9.75 5.64
CA LEU A 53 18.19 -10.01 4.56
C LEU A 53 19.64 -9.80 5.00
N ASN A 54 19.90 -8.80 5.84
CA ASN A 54 21.25 -8.48 6.29
C ASN A 54 21.76 -9.40 7.44
N TYR A 55 20.85 -9.93 8.23
CA TYR A 55 21.20 -10.69 9.43
C TYR A 55 20.95 -12.19 9.33
N THR A 56 20.10 -12.63 8.40
CA THR A 56 19.74 -14.04 8.28
C THR A 56 20.13 -14.59 6.91
N MET A 57 20.66 -15.82 6.90
CA MET A 57 20.94 -16.55 5.66
C MET A 57 19.69 -17.25 5.09
N TYR A 58 18.51 -16.70 5.34
CA TYR A 58 17.29 -17.28 4.81
C TYR A 58 17.11 -16.92 3.33
N SER A 59 16.48 -17.81 2.58
CA SER A 59 16.07 -17.52 1.20
C SER A 59 14.99 -16.43 1.16
N VAL A 60 14.99 -15.62 0.10
CA VAL A 60 14.02 -14.53 -0.09
C VAL A 60 12.57 -14.97 0.13
N PRO A 61 12.07 -16.10 -0.44
CA PRO A 61 10.71 -16.56 -0.19
C PRO A 61 10.41 -16.80 1.29
N LYS A 62 11.39 -17.35 2.03
CA LYS A 62 11.22 -17.63 3.46
C LYS A 62 11.08 -16.35 4.27
N ILE A 63 11.84 -15.31 3.93
CA ILE A 63 11.75 -14.00 4.57
C ILE A 63 10.39 -13.36 4.28
N LEU A 64 9.93 -13.43 3.03
CA LEU A 64 8.63 -12.91 2.62
C LEU A 64 7.47 -13.61 3.36
N ASP A 65 7.53 -14.92 3.55
CA ASP A 65 6.53 -15.66 4.32
C ASP A 65 6.51 -15.24 5.79
N LEU A 66 7.69 -15.13 6.43
CA LEU A 66 7.80 -14.68 7.82
C LEU A 66 7.21 -13.29 8.04
N VAL A 67 7.46 -12.40 7.10
CA VAL A 67 6.94 -11.02 7.16
C VAL A 67 5.44 -10.99 6.86
N ALA A 68 4.96 -11.80 5.91
CA ALA A 68 3.55 -11.93 5.61
C ALA A 68 2.73 -12.46 6.79
N ASP A 69 3.29 -13.40 7.56
CA ASP A 69 2.63 -13.97 8.75
C ASP A 69 2.52 -12.97 9.91
N ARG A 70 3.43 -12.00 9.98
CA ARG A 70 3.44 -10.92 10.98
C ARG A 70 2.65 -9.68 10.56
N THR A 71 2.18 -9.66 9.33
CA THR A 71 1.52 -8.48 8.73
C THR A 71 0.10 -8.82 8.34
N ASP A 72 -0.87 -8.21 9.03
CA ASP A 72 -2.28 -8.39 8.73
C ASP A 72 -2.74 -7.55 7.53
N GLY A 73 -3.83 -8.00 6.90
CA GLY A 73 -4.52 -7.24 5.86
C GLY A 73 -3.93 -7.38 4.45
N PRO A 74 -4.22 -6.43 3.55
CA PRO A 74 -3.85 -6.52 2.14
C PRO A 74 -2.34 -6.57 1.90
N VAL A 75 -1.55 -5.88 2.72
CA VAL A 75 -0.09 -5.86 2.63
C VAL A 75 0.49 -7.26 2.90
N GLY A 76 0.05 -7.93 3.96
CA GLY A 76 0.49 -9.30 4.27
C GLY A 76 0.09 -10.30 3.17
N ARG A 77 -1.13 -10.16 2.61
CA ARG A 77 -1.58 -10.98 1.48
C ARG A 77 -0.70 -10.79 0.24
N TYR A 78 -0.33 -9.56 -0.08
CA TYR A 78 0.56 -9.26 -1.20
C TYR A 78 1.91 -9.99 -1.07
N PHE A 79 2.58 -9.89 0.09
CA PHE A 79 3.86 -10.56 0.31
C PHE A 79 3.75 -12.08 0.32
N ARG A 80 2.63 -12.63 0.77
CA ARG A 80 2.35 -14.07 0.68
C ARG A 80 2.16 -14.54 -0.75
N CYS A 81 1.45 -13.79 -1.58
CA CYS A 81 1.32 -14.06 -3.02
C CYS A 81 2.68 -13.94 -3.72
N LEU A 82 3.46 -12.92 -3.36
CA LEU A 82 4.81 -12.72 -3.90
C LEU A 82 5.74 -13.90 -3.59
N SER A 83 5.77 -14.37 -2.35
CA SER A 83 6.53 -15.57 -1.95
C SER A 83 6.15 -16.79 -2.78
N LYS A 84 4.84 -17.05 -2.93
CA LYS A 84 4.32 -18.17 -3.73
C LYS A 84 4.73 -18.06 -5.20
N ASN A 85 4.60 -16.89 -5.80
CA ASN A 85 4.93 -16.66 -7.20
C ASN A 85 6.44 -16.83 -7.47
N ILE A 86 7.29 -16.37 -6.54
CA ILE A 86 8.74 -16.57 -6.63
C ILE A 86 9.08 -18.05 -6.46
N THR A 87 8.47 -18.76 -5.52
CA THR A 87 8.66 -20.19 -5.30
C THR A 87 8.18 -21.02 -6.50
N ALA A 88 7.17 -20.56 -7.22
CA ALA A 88 6.71 -21.16 -8.47
C ALA A 88 7.67 -20.93 -9.66
N GLY A 89 8.78 -20.21 -9.47
CA GLY A 89 9.80 -19.97 -10.48
C GLY A 89 9.57 -18.77 -11.38
N LEU A 90 8.61 -17.88 -11.04
CA LEU A 90 8.42 -16.64 -11.80
C LEU A 90 9.58 -15.67 -11.55
N PRO A 91 10.00 -14.91 -12.58
CA PRO A 91 10.92 -13.79 -12.41
C PRO A 91 10.35 -12.79 -11.40
N ARG A 92 11.20 -12.23 -10.54
CA ARG A 92 10.76 -11.37 -9.41
C ARG A 92 9.88 -10.20 -9.82
N GLY A 93 10.23 -9.52 -10.93
CA GLY A 93 9.42 -8.41 -11.45
C GLY A 93 8.03 -8.85 -11.92
N GLU A 94 7.93 -10.03 -12.53
CA GLU A 94 6.65 -10.61 -12.95
C GLU A 94 5.85 -11.13 -11.76
N ALA A 95 6.51 -11.79 -10.81
CA ALA A 95 5.92 -12.24 -9.56
C ALA A 95 5.32 -11.06 -8.78
N ALA A 96 6.03 -9.92 -8.70
CA ALA A 96 5.56 -8.73 -8.03
C ALA A 96 4.32 -8.12 -8.72
N ARG A 97 4.32 -8.02 -10.05
CA ARG A 97 3.15 -7.53 -10.81
C ARG A 97 1.93 -8.42 -10.62
N ARG A 98 2.11 -9.73 -10.79
CA ARG A 98 1.04 -10.70 -10.62
C ARG A 98 0.45 -10.69 -9.21
N SER A 99 1.29 -10.48 -8.20
CA SER A 99 0.84 -10.36 -6.81
C SER A 99 0.00 -9.11 -6.54
N PHE A 100 0.19 -8.03 -7.33
CA PHE A 100 -0.71 -6.87 -7.32
C PHE A 100 -2.08 -7.21 -7.91
N ASP A 101 -2.11 -7.93 -9.03
CA ASP A 101 -3.35 -8.34 -9.68
C ASP A 101 -4.17 -9.28 -8.79
N ASP A 102 -3.48 -10.16 -8.04
CA ASP A 102 -4.09 -11.08 -7.07
C ASP A 102 -4.58 -10.38 -5.78
N CYS A 103 -4.17 -9.12 -5.54
CA CYS A 103 -4.50 -8.36 -4.33
C CYS A 103 -5.12 -6.98 -4.65
N PRO A 104 -6.31 -6.91 -5.25
CA PRO A 104 -6.96 -5.65 -5.64
C PRO A 104 -7.31 -4.75 -4.44
N ASP A 105 -7.37 -5.31 -3.23
CA ASP A 105 -7.62 -4.56 -1.99
C ASP A 105 -6.43 -3.69 -1.56
N LEU A 106 -5.23 -3.94 -2.11
CA LEU A 106 -4.03 -3.17 -1.84
C LEU A 106 -4.02 -1.90 -2.71
N VAL A 107 -4.75 -0.88 -2.28
CA VAL A 107 -4.82 0.39 -2.98
C VAL A 107 -3.66 1.28 -2.54
N LEU A 108 -2.64 1.40 -3.39
CA LEU A 108 -1.49 2.27 -3.19
C LEU A 108 -1.50 3.42 -4.22
N PRO A 109 -0.92 4.58 -3.89
CA PRO A 109 -0.60 5.60 -4.89
C PRO A 109 0.33 5.05 -5.97
N ALA A 110 0.24 5.56 -7.19
CA ALA A 110 1.01 5.07 -8.33
C ALA A 110 2.53 5.05 -8.06
N ASP A 111 3.04 6.10 -7.42
CA ASP A 111 4.46 6.21 -7.08
C ASP A 111 4.90 5.15 -6.05
N ALA A 112 4.06 4.86 -5.07
CA ALA A 112 4.34 3.82 -4.07
C ALA A 112 4.27 2.41 -4.68
N SER A 113 3.35 2.18 -5.60
CA SER A 113 3.26 0.91 -6.34
C SER A 113 4.51 0.69 -7.20
N PHE A 114 4.97 1.74 -7.88
CA PHE A 114 6.18 1.68 -8.68
C PHE A 114 7.42 1.40 -7.82
N ALA A 115 7.60 2.14 -6.71
CA ALA A 115 8.70 1.94 -5.78
C ALA A 115 8.71 0.53 -5.16
N LEU A 116 7.52 -0.03 -4.86
CA LEU A 116 7.40 -1.39 -4.35
C LEU A 116 7.79 -2.43 -5.42
N LEU A 117 7.38 -2.24 -6.67
CA LEU A 117 7.78 -3.09 -7.79
C LEU A 117 9.30 -3.07 -8.01
N GLU A 118 9.91 -1.89 -7.98
CA GLU A 118 11.35 -1.71 -8.12
C GLU A 118 12.10 -2.42 -6.98
N PHE A 119 11.63 -2.23 -5.74
CA PHE A 119 12.18 -2.93 -4.58
C PHE A 119 12.10 -4.45 -4.73
N CYS A 120 10.93 -4.99 -5.10
CA CYS A 120 10.73 -6.43 -5.28
C CYS A 120 11.59 -7.01 -6.41
N THR A 121 11.79 -6.26 -7.48
CA THR A 121 12.67 -6.66 -8.59
C THR A 121 14.13 -6.71 -8.16
N GLY A 122 14.55 -5.77 -7.32
CA GLY A 122 15.90 -5.69 -6.75
C GLY A 122 16.17 -6.71 -5.63
N LEU A 123 15.15 -7.32 -5.02
CA LEU A 123 15.30 -8.31 -3.97
C LEU A 123 16.20 -9.48 -4.42
N GLY A 124 17.40 -9.60 -3.81
CA GLY A 124 18.36 -10.67 -4.10
C GLY A 124 19.24 -10.45 -5.34
N SER A 125 19.19 -9.27 -5.97
CA SER A 125 20.22 -8.78 -6.90
C SER A 125 21.42 -8.20 -6.13
N TYR A 126 21.31 -8.16 -4.82
CA TYR A 126 22.33 -7.61 -3.91
C TYR A 126 23.43 -8.65 -3.67
N ASP A 127 24.27 -8.83 -4.67
CA ASP A 127 25.62 -9.31 -4.47
C ASP A 127 26.48 -8.10 -4.05
N LEU A 128 26.84 -8.07 -2.84
CA LEU A 128 27.88 -7.44 -2.00
C LEU A 128 28.42 -6.00 -2.28
N ASP A 129 28.15 -5.30 -3.38
CA ASP A 129 28.85 -4.04 -3.69
C ASP A 129 27.96 -2.84 -4.09
N GLY A 130 26.65 -2.93 -4.13
CA GLY A 130 25.75 -1.85 -4.55
C GLY A 130 24.77 -1.31 -3.52
N GLU A 131 24.94 -1.63 -2.27
CA GLU A 131 23.93 -1.78 -1.23
C GLU A 131 23.25 -0.52 -0.69
N ASP A 132 23.87 0.63 -0.75
CA ASP A 132 23.44 1.76 0.09
C ASP A 132 22.63 2.85 -0.63
N ARG A 133 22.66 2.89 -1.97
CA ARG A 133 22.05 3.99 -2.75
C ARG A 133 20.59 3.75 -3.12
N MET A 134 20.24 2.55 -3.59
CA MET A 134 18.89 2.28 -4.11
C MET A 134 17.85 2.14 -2.99
N SER A 135 18.21 1.48 -1.91
CA SER A 135 17.32 1.30 -0.76
C SER A 135 16.98 2.62 -0.03
N LYS A 136 17.95 3.55 0.04
CA LYS A 136 17.72 4.89 0.61
C LYS A 136 16.84 5.77 -0.26
N LEU A 137 16.88 5.60 -1.59
CA LEU A 137 16.05 6.36 -2.53
C LEU A 137 14.59 5.91 -2.49
N SER A 138 14.32 4.60 -2.48
CA SER A 138 12.95 4.08 -2.41
C SER A 138 12.27 4.43 -1.08
N CYS A 139 12.97 4.30 0.04
CA CYS A 139 12.44 4.73 1.34
C CYS A 139 12.26 6.25 1.42
N LYS A 140 13.18 7.06 0.86
CA LYS A 140 13.05 8.52 0.82
C LYS A 140 11.84 8.97 0.00
N HIS A 141 11.59 8.36 -1.14
CA HIS A 141 10.41 8.68 -1.96
C HIS A 141 9.10 8.38 -1.23
N ILE A 142 9.01 7.25 -0.56
CA ILE A 142 7.81 6.87 0.20
C ILE A 142 7.62 7.79 1.43
N VAL A 143 8.71 8.14 2.12
CA VAL A 143 8.68 9.03 3.31
C VAL A 143 8.42 10.50 2.94
N SER A 144 8.86 10.98 1.78
CA SER A 144 8.60 12.36 1.35
C SER A 144 7.10 12.64 1.11
N PHE A 145 6.34 11.62 0.76
CA PHE A 145 4.88 11.73 0.61
C PHE A 145 4.12 11.90 1.94
N GLN A 146 4.74 11.59 3.06
CA GLN A 146 4.11 11.72 4.38
C GLN A 146 4.20 13.14 4.95
N LYS A 147 4.95 14.05 4.29
CA LYS A 147 5.26 15.40 4.82
C LYS A 147 4.52 16.54 4.11
N ASN A 148 3.73 16.23 3.09
CA ASN A 148 2.80 17.14 2.40
C ASN A 148 1.36 16.67 2.63
#